data_c317eb119402be5ab890ea30b7d1d540
#
_entry.id   c317eb119402be5ab890ea30b7d1d540
#
_cell.length_a   1.000
_cell.length_b   1.000
_cell.length_c   1.000
_cell.angle_alpha   90.00
_cell.angle_beta   90.00
_cell.angle_gamma   90.00
#
_symmetry.space_group_name_H-M   'P 1'
#
loop_
_entity.id
_entity.type
_entity.pdbx_description
1 polymer ?
#
loop_
_entity_poly.entity_id
_entity_poly.type
_entity_poly.pdbx_seq_one_letter_code
_entity_poly.pdbx_strand_id
1 'polypeptide(L)'
;MNDMQYAYIQNEKGIIDSFSETMNVPAGSWNDVESLALPHWIHTLKQLVIGCKCFGRALVFSIDGLGELERIVIRKECFVVTKNWIDIKNAPSDGTFRNAICPKLKFVHTGDYSFGDYHSFTLENLPSLYFLHMGYRCFFQCPSFSLTGWNPWSDIQCRTSLTPLCVVWLCRLCILSCCYI
;
A
#
# COMPACT_ATOMS: atom_id res chain seq x y z
N MET A 1 -20.78 2.59 4.24
CA MET A 1 -19.70 3.29 3.51
C MET A 1 -20.23 4.68 3.17
N ASN A 2 -19.64 5.73 3.72
CA ASN A 2 -20.23 7.06 3.65
C ASN A 2 -20.03 7.72 2.29
N ASP A 3 -21.10 8.18 1.67
CA ASP A 3 -21.10 8.92 0.38
C ASP A 3 -20.18 10.16 0.38
N MET A 4 -19.81 10.66 1.55
CA MET A 4 -18.88 11.78 1.70
C MET A 4 -17.42 11.46 1.26
N GLN A 5 -16.97 10.20 1.36
CA GLN A 5 -15.62 9.82 0.90
C GLN A 5 -15.48 9.86 -0.62
N TYR A 6 -16.56 9.55 -1.33
CA TYR A 6 -16.59 9.63 -2.79
C TYR A 6 -16.65 11.07 -3.31
N ALA A 7 -17.33 11.96 -2.60
CA ALA A 7 -17.37 13.38 -2.92
C ALA A 7 -16.00 14.06 -2.80
N TYR A 8 -15.15 13.60 -1.87
CA TYR A 8 -13.80 14.15 -1.68
C TYR A 8 -12.86 13.80 -2.84
N ILE A 9 -12.94 12.58 -3.35
CA ILE A 9 -12.20 12.16 -4.56
C ILE A 9 -12.65 12.97 -5.79
N GLN A 10 -13.92 13.42 -5.83
CA GLN A 10 -14.47 14.21 -6.93
C GLN A 10 -14.17 15.73 -6.84
N ASN A 11 -13.97 16.29 -5.66
CA ASN A 11 -14.01 17.75 -5.46
C ASN A 11 -12.66 18.45 -5.39
N GLU A 12 -11.53 17.76 -5.13
CA GLU A 12 -10.25 18.45 -5.02
C GLU A 12 -9.19 17.97 -6.02
N LYS A 13 -9.28 18.38 -7.28
CA LYS A 13 -8.18 18.37 -8.27
C LYS A 13 -7.85 17.06 -8.97
N GLY A 14 -8.76 16.21 -9.16
CA GLY A 14 -8.56 15.08 -10.05
C GLY A 14 -9.88 14.33 -10.18
N ILE A 15 -10.64 14.64 -11.21
CA ILE A 15 -11.75 13.79 -11.62
C ILE A 15 -11.14 12.41 -11.86
N ILE A 16 -11.34 11.49 -10.91
CA ILE A 16 -11.19 10.09 -11.25
C ILE A 16 -12.42 9.78 -12.12
N ASP A 17 -12.24 10.02 -13.39
CA ASP A 17 -13.18 9.53 -14.36
C ASP A 17 -13.20 7.99 -14.24
N SER A 18 -14.38 7.42 -14.20
CA SER A 18 -14.57 5.95 -14.18
C SER A 18 -13.91 5.25 -15.39
N PHE A 19 -13.48 6.00 -16.37
CA PHE A 19 -12.77 5.57 -17.58
C PHE A 19 -11.25 5.80 -17.53
N SER A 20 -10.72 6.43 -16.48
CA SER A 20 -9.28 6.66 -16.39
C SER A 20 -8.53 5.35 -16.12
N GLU A 21 -7.56 5.05 -16.97
CA GLU A 21 -6.65 3.91 -16.77
C GLU A 21 -5.54 4.21 -15.77
N THR A 22 -5.26 5.47 -15.50
CA THR A 22 -4.17 5.90 -14.63
C THR A 22 -4.63 6.98 -13.66
N MET A 23 -4.41 6.75 -12.38
CA MET A 23 -4.60 7.73 -11.33
C MET A 23 -3.24 8.23 -10.84
N ASN A 24 -2.99 9.53 -10.99
CA ASN A 24 -1.78 10.19 -10.51
C ASN A 24 -2.13 11.18 -9.39
N VAL A 25 -1.63 10.95 -8.19
CA VAL A 25 -1.73 11.87 -7.06
C VAL A 25 -0.47 12.72 -7.02
N PRO A 26 -0.57 14.06 -7.18
CA PRO A 26 0.59 14.95 -7.12
C PRO A 26 1.27 14.92 -5.74
N ALA A 27 2.57 15.19 -5.70
CA ALA A 27 3.32 15.25 -4.45
C ALA A 27 2.74 16.31 -3.49
N GLY A 28 2.71 16.01 -2.20
CA GLY A 28 2.21 16.88 -1.14
C GLY A 28 0.70 17.01 -1.08
N SER A 29 -0.05 16.20 -1.85
CA SER A 29 -1.52 16.27 -1.93
C SER A 29 -2.20 15.37 -0.92
N TRP A 30 -3.48 15.67 -0.64
CA TRP A 30 -4.41 14.87 0.15
C TRP A 30 -3.96 14.57 1.59
N ASN A 31 -3.26 15.54 2.19
CA ASN A 31 -2.75 15.41 3.56
C ASN A 31 -3.82 15.56 4.65
N ASP A 32 -5.02 16.03 4.28
CA ASP A 32 -6.16 16.17 5.19
C ASP A 32 -7.10 14.96 5.14
N VAL A 33 -6.84 14.01 4.25
CA VAL A 33 -7.64 12.79 4.07
C VAL A 33 -7.28 11.77 5.13
N GLU A 34 -8.27 11.20 5.79
CA GLU A 34 -8.07 10.20 6.86
C GLU A 34 -8.01 8.77 6.33
N SER A 35 -8.47 8.55 5.10
CA SER A 35 -8.45 7.22 4.47
C SER A 35 -8.39 7.31 2.95
N LEU A 36 -7.71 6.36 2.33
CA LEU A 36 -7.78 6.09 0.90
C LEU A 36 -8.36 4.69 0.68
N ALA A 37 -9.61 4.65 0.26
CA ALA A 37 -10.26 3.43 -0.17
C ALA A 37 -10.75 3.60 -1.62
N LEU A 38 -10.19 2.84 -2.54
CA LEU A 38 -10.62 2.90 -3.94
C LEU A 38 -11.81 1.96 -4.16
N PRO A 39 -12.93 2.48 -4.65
CA PRO A 39 -14.13 1.70 -4.85
C PRO A 39 -14.01 0.78 -6.08
N HIS A 40 -14.64 -0.38 -6.01
CA HIS A 40 -14.64 -1.40 -7.06
C HIS A 40 -15.21 -0.94 -8.42
N TRP A 41 -16.01 0.13 -8.44
CA TRP A 41 -16.55 0.67 -9.71
C TRP A 41 -15.51 1.42 -10.56
N ILE A 42 -14.32 1.72 -10.03
CA ILE A 42 -13.19 2.22 -10.83
C ILE A 42 -12.52 1.02 -11.55
N HIS A 43 -13.30 0.31 -12.32
CA HIS A 43 -12.91 -0.98 -12.92
C HIS A 43 -11.93 -0.86 -14.08
N THR A 44 -11.71 0.33 -14.64
CA THR A 44 -10.76 0.56 -15.76
C THR A 44 -9.36 0.92 -15.27
N LEU A 45 -9.18 1.19 -13.98
CA LEU A 45 -7.92 1.63 -13.44
C LEU A 45 -6.84 0.53 -13.55
N LYS A 46 -5.78 0.82 -14.30
CA LYS A 46 -4.62 -0.06 -14.49
C LYS A 46 -3.44 0.36 -13.62
N GLN A 47 -3.32 1.64 -13.34
CA GLN A 47 -2.16 2.17 -12.62
C GLN A 47 -2.54 3.22 -11.58
N LEU A 48 -2.05 3.04 -10.35
CA LEU A 48 -2.11 4.02 -9.28
C LEU A 48 -0.70 4.52 -8.96
N VAL A 49 -0.47 5.83 -9.07
CA VAL A 49 0.79 6.48 -8.72
C VAL A 49 0.53 7.55 -7.68
N ILE A 50 1.12 7.43 -6.51
CA ILE A 50 1.05 8.42 -5.43
C ILE A 50 2.39 9.12 -5.31
N GLY A 51 2.39 10.45 -5.41
CA GLY A 51 3.56 11.31 -5.28
C GLY A 51 4.14 11.27 -3.86
N CYS A 52 5.27 11.96 -3.65
CA CYS A 52 5.89 12.02 -2.33
C CYS A 52 5.06 12.86 -1.34
N LYS A 53 5.11 12.51 -0.06
CA LYS A 53 4.51 13.29 1.04
C LYS A 53 3.00 13.48 0.90
N CYS A 54 2.30 12.45 0.47
CA CYS A 54 0.84 12.44 0.35
C CYS A 54 0.20 11.69 1.51
N PHE A 55 -1.08 12.00 1.77
CA PHE A 55 -1.87 11.32 2.78
C PHE A 55 -1.29 11.35 4.19
N GLY A 56 -0.80 12.50 4.62
CA GLY A 56 -0.12 12.66 5.91
C GLY A 56 -0.98 12.41 7.14
N ARG A 57 -2.30 12.19 7.00
CA ARG A 57 -3.22 11.87 8.09
C ARG A 57 -3.98 10.56 7.88
N ALA A 58 -3.79 9.92 6.73
CA ALA A 58 -4.54 8.72 6.42
C ALA A 58 -4.00 7.50 7.15
N LEU A 59 -4.86 6.82 7.88
CA LEU A 59 -4.59 5.56 8.59
C LEU A 59 -5.15 4.35 7.86
N VAL A 60 -5.93 4.55 6.80
CA VAL A 60 -6.48 3.45 6.00
C VAL A 60 -6.03 3.59 4.56
N PHE A 61 -5.40 2.55 4.06
CA PHE A 61 -5.18 2.33 2.63
C PHE A 61 -5.85 1.01 2.25
N SER A 62 -6.90 1.08 1.44
CA SER A 62 -7.63 -0.12 1.02
C SER A 62 -7.91 -0.08 -0.47
N ILE A 63 -7.51 -1.15 -1.16
CA ILE A 63 -7.84 -1.39 -2.56
C ILE A 63 -8.39 -2.81 -2.63
N ASP A 64 -9.62 -2.94 -3.13
CA ASP A 64 -10.30 -4.21 -3.18
C ASP A 64 -11.12 -4.35 -4.48
N GLY A 65 -10.97 -5.49 -5.15
CA GLY A 65 -11.79 -5.83 -6.31
C GLY A 65 -11.49 -5.03 -7.59
N LEU A 66 -10.34 -4.40 -7.73
CA LEU A 66 -9.95 -3.70 -8.96
C LEU A 66 -9.36 -4.70 -9.98
N GLY A 67 -10.24 -5.24 -10.83
CA GLY A 67 -9.90 -6.32 -11.77
C GLY A 67 -8.86 -5.97 -12.82
N GLU A 68 -8.74 -4.69 -13.20
CA GLU A 68 -7.79 -4.24 -14.23
C GLU A 68 -6.51 -3.63 -13.65
N LEU A 69 -6.42 -3.47 -12.33
CA LEU A 69 -5.27 -2.86 -11.70
C LEU A 69 -4.01 -3.73 -11.86
N GLU A 70 -3.00 -3.17 -12.52
CA GLU A 70 -1.73 -3.85 -12.79
C GLU A 70 -0.57 -3.33 -11.95
N ARG A 71 -0.62 -2.06 -11.52
CA ARG A 71 0.51 -1.39 -10.91
C ARG A 71 0.11 -0.42 -9.82
N ILE A 72 0.78 -0.52 -8.67
CA ILE A 72 0.72 0.44 -7.57
C ILE A 72 2.13 0.98 -7.31
N VAL A 73 2.29 2.30 -7.36
CA VAL A 73 3.54 2.99 -7.00
C VAL A 73 3.24 4.07 -5.98
N ILE A 74 3.74 3.91 -4.79
CA ILE A 74 3.65 4.88 -3.72
C ILE A 74 5.07 5.40 -3.48
N ARG A 75 5.26 6.71 -3.61
CA ARG A 75 6.58 7.32 -3.43
C ARG A 75 6.87 7.53 -1.94
N LYS A 76 8.02 8.12 -1.63
CA LYS A 76 8.53 8.26 -0.27
C LYS A 76 7.67 9.17 0.63
N GLU A 77 7.72 8.92 1.92
CA GLU A 77 7.10 9.73 2.97
C GLU A 77 5.57 9.88 2.82
N CYS A 78 4.88 8.83 2.32
CA CYS A 78 3.43 8.80 2.20
C CYS A 78 2.80 8.03 3.37
N PHE A 79 1.58 8.41 3.73
CA PHE A 79 0.84 7.76 4.82
C PHE A 79 1.62 7.77 6.15
N VAL A 80 2.18 8.90 6.50
CA VAL A 80 2.94 9.11 7.73
C VAL A 80 2.22 10.16 8.58
N VAL A 81 1.56 9.70 9.61
CA VAL A 81 0.79 10.56 10.53
C VAL A 81 1.70 11.25 11.53
N THR A 82 2.73 10.56 11.98
CA THR A 82 3.68 11.07 12.97
C THR A 82 4.83 11.82 12.31
N LYS A 83 4.86 13.12 12.47
CA LYS A 83 5.93 13.97 11.88
C LYS A 83 7.28 13.86 12.59
N ASN A 84 7.28 13.36 13.83
CA ASN A 84 8.48 13.20 14.64
C ASN A 84 8.75 11.73 14.94
N TRP A 85 9.85 11.21 14.47
CA TRP A 85 10.32 9.83 14.74
C TRP A 85 10.52 9.52 16.23
N ILE A 86 10.58 10.57 17.09
CA ILE A 86 10.71 10.44 18.52
C ILE A 86 9.35 10.10 19.17
N ASP A 87 8.25 10.54 18.58
CA ASP A 87 6.89 10.34 19.11
C ASP A 87 6.22 9.04 18.64
N ILE A 88 6.92 8.25 17.84
CA ILE A 88 6.43 6.98 17.28
C ILE A 88 5.89 6.01 18.35
N LYS A 89 6.45 6.03 19.57
CA LYS A 89 5.98 5.17 20.66
C LYS A 89 4.56 5.48 21.15
N ASN A 90 4.07 6.67 20.85
CA ASN A 90 2.76 7.18 21.27
C ASN A 90 1.82 7.45 20.09
N ALA A 91 2.24 7.14 18.87
CA ALA A 91 1.41 7.30 17.69
C ALA A 91 0.24 6.32 17.71
N PRO A 92 -0.94 6.72 17.23
CA PRO A 92 -2.02 5.76 17.02
C PRO A 92 -1.54 4.69 16.02
N SER A 93 -1.38 3.46 16.51
CA SER A 93 -0.85 2.34 15.75
C SER A 93 -1.97 1.48 15.13
N ASP A 94 -3.04 2.10 14.68
CA ASP A 94 -4.22 1.44 14.12
C ASP A 94 -4.31 1.52 12.58
N GLY A 95 -3.28 2.06 11.94
CA GLY A 95 -3.21 2.13 10.48
C GLY A 95 -3.28 0.77 9.81
N THR A 96 -4.07 0.65 8.75
CA THR A 96 -4.27 -0.58 7.99
C THR A 96 -3.96 -0.39 6.52
N PHE A 97 -3.08 -1.24 6.00
CA PHE A 97 -2.82 -1.38 4.56
C PHE A 97 -3.47 -2.68 4.10
N ARG A 98 -4.41 -2.61 3.18
CA ARG A 98 -5.04 -3.78 2.57
C ARG A 98 -5.14 -3.64 1.07
N ASN A 99 -4.72 -4.69 0.37
CA ASN A 99 -4.97 -4.85 -1.04
C ASN A 99 -5.40 -6.30 -1.30
N ALA A 100 -6.57 -6.47 -1.86
CA ALA A 100 -7.14 -7.79 -2.06
C ALA A 100 -7.91 -7.89 -3.38
N ILE A 101 -7.96 -9.13 -3.92
CA ILE A 101 -8.78 -9.48 -5.09
C ILE A 101 -8.49 -8.58 -6.29
N CYS A 102 -7.21 -8.32 -6.56
CA CYS A 102 -6.74 -7.62 -7.76
C CYS A 102 -5.99 -8.61 -8.66
N PRO A 103 -6.68 -9.41 -9.46
CA PRO A 103 -6.09 -10.57 -10.15
C PRO A 103 -5.03 -10.22 -11.19
N LYS A 104 -5.04 -8.99 -11.73
CA LYS A 104 -4.05 -8.51 -12.70
C LYS A 104 -2.92 -7.71 -12.07
N LEU A 105 -2.93 -7.51 -10.75
CA LEU A 105 -1.88 -6.74 -10.08
C LEU A 105 -0.54 -7.46 -10.15
N LYS A 106 0.42 -6.82 -10.81
CA LYS A 106 1.76 -7.36 -11.10
C LYS A 106 2.84 -6.73 -10.25
N PHE A 107 2.65 -5.45 -9.89
CA PHE A 107 3.72 -4.63 -9.34
C PHE A 107 3.22 -3.77 -8.19
N VAL A 108 3.84 -3.89 -7.02
CA VAL A 108 3.61 -3.02 -5.85
C VAL A 108 4.95 -2.45 -5.38
N HIS A 109 5.03 -1.13 -5.31
CA HIS A 109 6.21 -0.43 -4.81
C HIS A 109 5.80 0.60 -3.77
N THR A 110 6.39 0.54 -2.59
CA THR A 110 6.30 1.57 -1.57
C THR A 110 7.66 2.20 -1.34
N GLY A 111 7.73 3.53 -1.43
CA GLY A 111 8.96 4.30 -1.24
C GLY A 111 9.34 4.42 0.24
N ASP A 112 10.57 4.87 0.49
CA ASP A 112 11.13 5.00 1.82
C ASP A 112 10.25 5.81 2.77
N TYR A 113 10.23 5.42 4.03
CA TYR A 113 9.52 6.08 5.13
C TYR A 113 8.00 6.19 4.94
N SER A 114 7.39 5.30 4.17
CA SER A 114 5.94 5.27 3.97
C SER A 114 5.28 4.26 4.92
N PHE A 115 4.05 4.54 5.34
CA PHE A 115 3.29 3.67 6.24
C PHE A 115 3.98 3.36 7.57
N GLY A 116 4.73 4.31 8.12
CA GLY A 116 5.51 4.11 9.35
C GLY A 116 4.65 3.75 10.57
N ASP A 117 3.43 4.27 10.62
CA ASP A 117 2.49 4.15 11.75
C ASP A 117 1.44 3.05 11.53
N TYR A 118 1.61 2.23 10.51
CA TYR A 118 0.62 1.22 10.15
C TYR A 118 0.82 -0.06 10.95
N HIS A 119 -0.28 -0.55 11.54
CA HIS A 119 -0.31 -1.74 12.38
C HIS A 119 -0.48 -3.03 11.59
N SER A 120 -1.11 -2.97 10.43
CA SER A 120 -1.33 -4.14 9.59
C SER A 120 -1.01 -3.89 8.13
N PHE A 121 -0.44 -4.90 7.52
CA PHE A 121 -0.20 -5.00 6.08
C PHE A 121 -0.77 -6.30 5.56
N THR A 122 -1.68 -6.21 4.60
CA THR A 122 -2.35 -7.38 4.04
C THR A 122 -2.38 -7.31 2.52
N LEU A 123 -1.86 -8.35 1.89
CA LEU A 123 -2.02 -8.61 0.46
C LEU A 123 -2.67 -9.98 0.29
N GLU A 124 -3.81 -10.03 -0.38
CA GLU A 124 -4.61 -11.26 -0.52
C GLU A 124 -5.07 -11.49 -1.96
N ASN A 125 -5.00 -12.74 -2.42
CA ASN A 125 -5.52 -13.16 -3.73
C ASN A 125 -4.96 -12.32 -4.90
N LEU A 126 -3.63 -12.25 -4.98
CA LEU A 126 -2.88 -11.53 -6.01
C LEU A 126 -2.05 -12.50 -6.88
N PRO A 127 -2.69 -13.37 -7.67
CA PRO A 127 -2.00 -14.45 -8.38
C PRO A 127 -1.00 -13.97 -9.43
N SER A 128 -1.17 -12.75 -9.94
CA SER A 128 -0.27 -12.16 -10.94
C SER A 128 0.85 -11.32 -10.34
N LEU A 129 0.87 -11.15 -9.01
CA LEU A 129 1.91 -10.35 -8.36
C LEU A 129 3.27 -11.01 -8.57
N TYR A 130 4.20 -10.31 -9.22
CA TYR A 130 5.56 -10.79 -9.40
C TYR A 130 6.62 -9.87 -8.80
N PHE A 131 6.27 -8.64 -8.45
CA PHE A 131 7.19 -7.69 -7.84
C PHE A 131 6.55 -6.97 -6.66
N LEU A 132 7.15 -7.09 -5.49
CA LEU A 132 6.80 -6.35 -4.29
C LEU A 132 8.05 -5.70 -3.71
N HIS A 133 8.12 -4.38 -3.71
CA HIS A 133 9.21 -3.63 -3.09
C HIS A 133 8.69 -2.76 -1.96
N MET A 134 9.28 -2.90 -0.79
CA MET A 134 9.06 -2.04 0.36
C MET A 134 10.35 -1.29 0.68
N GLY A 135 10.30 0.04 0.62
CA GLY A 135 11.44 0.92 0.86
C GLY A 135 11.93 0.89 2.31
N TYR A 136 12.98 1.64 2.57
CA TYR A 136 13.59 1.73 3.90
C TYR A 136 12.60 2.31 4.92
N ARG A 137 12.50 1.67 6.09
CA ARG A 137 11.57 2.03 7.18
C ARG A 137 10.08 2.10 6.78
N CYS A 138 9.66 1.41 5.74
CA CYS A 138 8.23 1.18 5.51
C CYS A 138 7.71 0.20 6.55
N PHE A 139 6.48 0.42 7.02
CA PHE A 139 5.84 -0.49 7.98
C PHE A 139 6.72 -0.82 9.21
N PHE A 140 7.49 0.15 9.68
CA PHE A 140 8.53 -0.06 10.71
C PHE A 140 7.98 -0.63 12.02
N GLN A 141 6.74 -0.33 12.36
CA GLN A 141 6.07 -0.82 13.58
C GLN A 141 4.93 -1.80 13.29
N CYS A 142 4.84 -2.34 12.07
CA CYS A 142 3.76 -3.22 11.68
C CYS A 142 3.92 -4.62 12.29
N PRO A 143 3.14 -5.00 13.30
CA PRO A 143 3.20 -6.32 13.92
C PRO A 143 2.44 -7.38 13.12
N SER A 144 1.51 -6.97 12.27
CA SER A 144 0.69 -7.88 11.46
C SER A 144 1.00 -7.77 9.98
N PHE A 145 1.59 -8.82 9.44
CA PHE A 145 1.92 -8.92 8.01
C PHE A 145 1.29 -10.18 7.43
N SER A 146 0.46 -10.04 6.41
CA SER A 146 -0.19 -11.14 5.72
C SER A 146 0.02 -11.03 4.21
N LEU A 147 0.47 -12.14 3.62
CA LEU A 147 0.62 -12.28 2.17
C LEU A 147 0.09 -13.66 1.78
N THR A 148 -1.08 -13.72 1.12
CA THR A 148 -1.75 -14.95 0.76
C THR A 148 -2.24 -14.95 -0.69
N GLY A 149 -2.30 -16.13 -1.34
CA GLY A 149 -2.79 -16.26 -2.71
C GLY A 149 -1.97 -15.46 -3.74
N TRP A 150 -0.66 -15.39 -3.55
CA TRP A 150 0.30 -14.72 -4.42
C TRP A 150 1.11 -15.72 -5.26
N ASN A 151 1.81 -15.24 -6.27
CA ASN A 151 2.68 -16.07 -7.08
C ASN A 151 3.97 -16.41 -6.30
N PRO A 152 4.31 -17.69 -6.07
CA PRO A 152 5.51 -18.09 -5.34
C PRO A 152 6.83 -17.68 -6.04
N TRP A 153 6.79 -17.32 -7.30
CA TRP A 153 7.95 -16.83 -8.06
C TRP A 153 8.12 -15.31 -8.02
N SER A 154 7.36 -14.61 -7.17
CA SER A 154 7.45 -13.16 -7.04
C SER A 154 8.78 -12.73 -6.45
N ASP A 155 9.37 -11.67 -7.00
CA ASP A 155 10.52 -10.99 -6.43
C ASP A 155 10.04 -10.05 -5.31
N ILE A 156 10.33 -10.44 -4.06
CA ILE A 156 9.97 -9.67 -2.87
C ILE A 156 11.22 -9.00 -2.32
N GLN A 157 11.28 -7.68 -2.43
CA GLN A 157 12.39 -6.87 -1.94
C GLN A 157 11.95 -5.98 -0.78
N CYS A 158 12.48 -6.23 0.41
CA CYS A 158 12.23 -5.43 1.60
C CYS A 158 13.52 -4.80 2.10
N ARG A 159 13.58 -3.46 2.07
CA ARG A 159 14.68 -2.69 2.67
C ARG A 159 14.37 -2.23 4.09
N THR A 160 13.33 -2.78 4.68
CA THR A 160 12.90 -2.38 6.02
C THR A 160 13.72 -3.11 7.07
N SER A 161 14.05 -2.40 8.15
CA SER A 161 14.32 -3.03 9.44
C SER A 161 12.98 -3.47 10.03
N LEU A 162 12.37 -4.48 9.39
CA LEU A 162 11.14 -5.08 9.89
C LEU A 162 11.39 -5.63 11.29
N THR A 163 10.36 -5.58 12.13
CA THR A 163 10.43 -6.27 13.42
C THR A 163 10.86 -7.72 13.21
N PRO A 164 11.56 -8.37 14.15
CA PRO A 164 12.06 -9.73 13.99
C PRO A 164 11.00 -10.74 13.54
N LEU A 165 9.73 -10.50 13.84
CA LEU A 165 8.59 -11.33 13.42
C LEU A 165 8.33 -11.25 11.90
N CYS A 166 8.41 -10.07 11.29
CA CYS A 166 8.23 -9.91 9.86
C CYS A 166 9.40 -10.49 9.05
N VAL A 167 10.62 -10.35 9.57
CA VAL A 167 11.83 -10.95 8.95
C VAL A 167 11.73 -12.48 8.94
N VAL A 168 11.22 -13.11 9.99
CA VAL A 168 11.01 -14.56 10.06
C VAL A 168 10.00 -15.06 9.03
N TRP A 169 8.93 -14.29 8.78
CA TRP A 169 7.95 -14.64 7.73
C TRP A 169 8.52 -14.48 6.32
N LEU A 170 9.22 -13.37 6.05
CA LEU A 170 9.86 -13.14 4.75
C LEU A 170 11.02 -14.10 4.50
N CYS A 171 11.84 -14.40 5.51
CA CYS A 171 12.87 -15.44 5.41
C CYS A 171 12.30 -16.83 5.17
N ARG A 172 11.16 -17.20 5.76
CA ARG A 172 10.49 -18.46 5.42
C ARG A 172 10.03 -18.52 3.97
N LEU A 173 9.55 -17.41 3.43
CA LEU A 173 9.16 -17.30 2.02
C LEU A 173 10.38 -17.35 1.09
N CYS A 174 11.47 -16.66 1.42
CA CYS A 174 12.74 -16.73 0.68
C CYS A 174 13.42 -18.12 0.75
N ILE A 175 13.37 -18.80 1.90
CA ILE A 175 13.96 -20.14 2.06
C ILE A 175 13.18 -21.18 1.24
N LEU A 176 11.87 -21.05 1.08
CA LEU A 176 11.09 -21.94 0.20
C LEU A 176 11.41 -21.72 -1.29
N SER A 177 11.80 -20.51 -1.71
CA SER A 177 12.24 -20.27 -3.09
C SER A 177 13.70 -20.67 -3.36
N CYS A 178 14.56 -20.70 -2.33
CA CYS A 178 15.95 -21.13 -2.46
C CYS A 178 16.18 -22.64 -2.29
N CYS A 179 15.19 -23.39 -1.81
CA CYS A 179 15.32 -24.84 -1.63
C CYS A 179 14.85 -25.68 -2.84
N TYR A 180 14.57 -25.06 -3.98
CA TYR A 180 14.22 -25.76 -5.23
C TYR A 180 15.20 -25.42 -6.37
N ILE A 181 16.50 -25.40 -6.08
CA ILE A 181 17.57 -25.51 -7.09
C ILE A 181 18.38 -26.77 -6.80
#